data_d9e6b85760449c2196947c5dd2cfc6e3
#
_entry.id   d9e6b85760449c2196947c5dd2cfc6e3
#
_cell.length_a   1.000
_cell.length_b   1.000
_cell.length_c   1.000
_cell.angle_alpha   90.00
_cell.angle_beta   90.00
_cell.angle_gamma   90.00
#
_symmetry.space_group_name_H-M   'P 1'
#
loop_
_entity.id
_entity.type
_entity.pdbx_description
1 polymer ?
#
loop_
_entity_poly.entity_id
_entity_poly.type
_entity_poly.pdbx_seq_one_letter_code
_entity_poly.pdbx_strand_id
1 'polypeptide(L)'
;MAEVILLCGKIAVGKTTYAAYLQRNRNAVVLSCDELMLSLFDSCLGDKHDATVKRCSLYLSGIADQVVAAGVDVVLDFGSWTAAERDAVRTFFAEHNIPVRLYYLFCEESARSERLRLRNIALRNADGRVYIIEEDLRRRLDAKFELPSENETDKLIDTTHLTV
;
A
#
# COMPACT_ATOMS: atom_id res chain seq x y z
N MET A 1 -5.37 18.69 12.57
CA MET A 1 -6.41 18.25 11.60
C MET A 1 -6.03 16.86 11.17
N ALA A 2 -6.99 15.91 11.13
CA ALA A 2 -6.70 14.55 10.64
C ALA A 2 -6.38 14.58 9.15
N GLU A 3 -5.52 13.66 8.70
CA GLU A 3 -5.02 13.61 7.33
C GLU A 3 -5.01 12.18 6.78
N VAL A 4 -4.90 12.06 5.47
CA VAL A 4 -4.70 10.78 4.79
C VAL A 4 -3.22 10.66 4.43
N ILE A 5 -2.61 9.53 4.80
CA ILE A 5 -1.24 9.16 4.43
C ILE A 5 -1.30 8.04 3.39
N LEU A 6 -0.90 8.33 2.17
CA LEU A 6 -0.80 7.35 1.09
C LEU A 6 0.61 6.75 1.06
N LEU A 7 0.74 5.45 1.27
CA LEU A 7 2.01 4.75 1.17
C LEU A 7 2.28 4.33 -0.28
N CYS A 8 3.46 4.65 -0.77
CA CYS A 8 3.94 4.30 -2.09
C CYS A 8 5.29 3.62 -2.01
N GLY A 9 5.55 2.65 -2.86
CA GLY A 9 6.82 1.93 -2.94
C GLY A 9 6.66 0.55 -3.56
N LYS A 10 7.75 0.00 -4.07
CA LYS A 10 7.78 -1.33 -4.68
C LYS A 10 7.37 -2.42 -3.69
N ILE A 11 7.15 -3.62 -4.19
CA ILE A 11 6.86 -4.78 -3.34
C ILE A 11 8.04 -5.07 -2.40
N ALA A 12 7.72 -5.55 -1.18
CA ALA A 12 8.68 -5.91 -0.13
C ALA A 12 9.57 -4.77 0.40
N VAL A 13 9.27 -3.51 0.10
CA VAL A 13 9.96 -2.36 0.73
C VAL A 13 9.54 -2.09 2.17
N GLY A 14 8.53 -2.79 2.71
CA GLY A 14 8.09 -2.65 4.10
C GLY A 14 6.91 -1.69 4.32
N LYS A 15 6.08 -1.44 3.31
CA LYS A 15 4.88 -0.59 3.43
C LYS A 15 3.96 -1.02 4.58
N THR A 16 3.59 -2.29 4.63
CA THR A 16 2.69 -2.82 5.66
C THR A 16 3.29 -2.74 7.06
N THR A 17 4.60 -2.99 7.19
CA THR A 17 5.32 -2.81 8.46
C THR A 17 5.32 -1.36 8.90
N TYR A 18 5.56 -0.43 7.97
CA TYR A 18 5.53 1.00 8.27
C TYR A 18 4.10 1.50 8.56
N ALA A 19 3.09 0.97 7.89
CA ALA A 19 1.69 1.24 8.21
C ALA A 19 1.35 0.85 9.66
N ALA A 20 1.77 -0.35 10.09
CA ALA A 20 1.62 -0.80 11.47
C ALA A 20 2.39 0.07 12.48
N TYR A 21 3.55 0.61 12.11
CA TYR A 21 4.27 1.60 12.91
C TYR A 21 3.45 2.90 13.07
N LEU A 22 2.90 3.44 11.98
CA LEU A 22 2.06 4.64 12.02
C LEU A 22 0.79 4.42 12.84
N GLN A 23 0.15 3.26 12.70
CA GLN A 23 -1.01 2.87 13.49
C GLN A 23 -0.73 2.97 14.99
N ARG A 24 0.38 2.40 15.44
CA ARG A 24 0.74 2.39 16.88
C ARG A 24 1.18 3.75 17.40
N ASN A 25 1.90 4.53 16.59
CA ASN A 25 2.54 5.77 17.06
C ASN A 25 1.71 7.03 16.79
N ARG A 26 0.76 6.98 15.86
CA ARG A 26 -0.14 8.10 15.53
C ARG A 26 -1.61 7.80 15.85
N ASN A 27 -1.92 6.61 16.36
CA ASN A 27 -3.30 6.13 16.56
C ASN A 27 -4.13 6.24 15.25
N ALA A 28 -3.49 5.95 14.11
CA ALA A 28 -4.10 6.01 12.80
C ALA A 28 -4.87 4.71 12.48
N VAL A 29 -5.86 4.80 11.62
CA VAL A 29 -6.54 3.64 11.04
C VAL A 29 -5.81 3.24 9.75
N VAL A 30 -5.40 1.98 9.64
CA VAL A 30 -4.80 1.43 8.41
C VAL A 30 -5.89 0.78 7.57
N LEU A 31 -5.96 1.15 6.28
CA LEU A 31 -6.84 0.54 5.30
C LEU A 31 -5.98 -0.07 4.18
N SER A 32 -6.03 -1.40 4.05
CA SER A 32 -5.27 -2.16 3.07
C SER A 32 -6.21 -2.77 2.03
N CYS A 33 -5.95 -2.47 0.76
CA CYS A 33 -6.68 -3.06 -0.34
C CYS A 33 -6.37 -4.55 -0.48
N ASP A 34 -5.12 -4.95 -0.28
CA ASP A 34 -4.71 -6.36 -0.34
C ASP A 34 -5.38 -7.19 0.76
N GLU A 35 -5.45 -6.68 1.99
CA GLU A 35 -6.15 -7.37 3.08
C GLU A 35 -7.65 -7.53 2.79
N LEU A 36 -8.30 -6.49 2.27
CA LEU A 36 -9.70 -6.58 1.89
C LEU A 36 -9.91 -7.61 0.78
N MET A 37 -9.07 -7.58 -0.26
CA MET A 37 -9.14 -8.55 -1.36
C MET A 37 -8.96 -10.00 -0.87
N LEU A 38 -7.96 -10.25 -0.02
CA LEU A 38 -7.71 -11.57 0.56
C LEU A 38 -8.82 -12.03 1.52
N SER A 39 -9.51 -11.09 2.16
CA SER A 39 -10.66 -11.40 3.03
C SER A 39 -11.90 -11.81 2.23
N LEU A 40 -12.07 -11.25 1.03
CA LEU A 40 -13.25 -11.49 0.20
C LEU A 40 -13.07 -12.62 -0.82
N PHE A 41 -11.84 -12.88 -1.25
CA PHE A 41 -11.53 -13.80 -2.35
C PHE A 41 -10.39 -14.75 -1.99
N ASP A 42 -10.49 -15.99 -2.46
CA ASP A 42 -9.49 -17.04 -2.15
C ASP A 42 -8.20 -16.91 -2.97
N SER A 43 -8.26 -16.23 -4.11
CA SER A 43 -7.15 -16.11 -5.06
C SER A 43 -7.27 -14.89 -5.97
N CYS A 44 -6.27 -14.71 -6.83
CA CYS A 44 -6.33 -13.72 -7.91
C CYS A 44 -7.54 -13.97 -8.82
N LEU A 45 -8.25 -12.92 -9.19
CA LEU A 45 -9.50 -12.97 -9.97
C LEU A 45 -9.27 -12.96 -11.48
N GLY A 46 -8.05 -13.22 -11.95
CA GLY A 46 -7.71 -13.17 -13.37
C GLY A 46 -8.03 -11.81 -13.98
N ASP A 47 -8.72 -11.78 -15.12
CA ASP A 47 -9.05 -10.54 -15.86
C ASP A 47 -9.93 -9.56 -15.07
N LYS A 48 -10.61 -10.02 -14.03
CA LYS A 48 -11.44 -9.17 -13.15
C LYS A 48 -10.66 -8.56 -11.98
N HIS A 49 -9.41 -8.96 -11.79
CA HIS A 49 -8.61 -8.57 -10.61
C HIS A 49 -8.48 -7.05 -10.52
N ASP A 50 -7.96 -6.40 -11.55
CA ASP A 50 -7.68 -4.95 -11.53
C ASP A 50 -8.97 -4.12 -11.35
N ALA A 51 -10.06 -4.51 -12.01
CA ALA A 51 -11.35 -3.85 -11.84
C ALA A 51 -11.90 -3.99 -10.41
N THR A 52 -11.70 -5.15 -9.79
CA THR A 52 -12.13 -5.40 -8.41
C THR A 52 -11.26 -4.62 -7.42
N VAL A 53 -9.94 -4.60 -7.60
CA VAL A 53 -9.01 -3.78 -6.81
C VAL A 53 -9.42 -2.31 -6.84
N LYS A 54 -9.73 -1.77 -8.02
CA LYS A 54 -10.19 -0.38 -8.18
C LYS A 54 -11.47 -0.11 -7.39
N ARG A 55 -12.44 -1.03 -7.41
CA ARG A 55 -13.68 -0.91 -6.64
C ARG A 55 -13.42 -0.98 -5.13
N CYS A 56 -12.56 -1.89 -4.68
CA CYS A 56 -12.14 -1.99 -3.28
C CYS A 56 -11.46 -0.71 -2.81
N SER A 57 -10.54 -0.17 -3.60
CA SER A 57 -9.83 1.08 -3.28
C SER A 57 -10.80 2.26 -3.15
N LEU A 58 -11.78 2.37 -4.04
CA LEU A 58 -12.82 3.41 -3.98
C LEU A 58 -13.70 3.26 -2.72
N TYR A 59 -14.11 2.05 -2.39
CA TYR A 59 -14.87 1.77 -1.17
C TYR A 59 -14.09 2.14 0.09
N LEU A 60 -12.82 1.73 0.16
CA LEU A 60 -11.95 2.07 1.28
C LEU A 60 -11.67 3.58 1.38
N SER A 61 -11.59 4.29 0.25
CA SER A 61 -11.48 5.75 0.25
C SER A 61 -12.71 6.42 0.88
N GLY A 62 -13.91 5.89 0.62
CA GLY A 62 -15.13 6.35 1.29
C GLY A 62 -15.17 6.05 2.80
N ILE A 63 -14.56 4.95 3.24
CA ILE A 63 -14.36 4.69 4.68
C ILE A 63 -13.35 5.66 5.27
N ALA A 64 -12.24 5.92 4.57
CA ALA A 64 -11.20 6.86 4.99
C ALA A 64 -11.77 8.27 5.21
N ASP A 65 -12.63 8.73 4.31
CA ASP A 65 -13.35 10.01 4.44
C ASP A 65 -14.10 10.13 5.77
N GLN A 66 -14.88 9.10 6.12
CA GLN A 66 -15.62 9.06 7.38
C GLN A 66 -14.70 9.02 8.62
N VAL A 67 -13.58 8.29 8.55
CA VAL A 67 -12.61 8.19 9.64
C VAL A 67 -11.91 9.53 9.88
N VAL A 68 -11.50 10.22 8.80
CA VAL A 68 -10.91 11.55 8.88
C VAL A 68 -11.90 12.57 9.42
N ALA A 69 -13.17 12.50 9.00
CA ALA A 69 -14.24 13.34 9.55
C ALA A 69 -14.46 13.13 11.05
N ALA A 70 -14.17 11.91 11.56
CA ALA A 70 -14.16 11.61 12.99
C ALA A 70 -12.89 12.09 13.73
N GLY A 71 -11.97 12.75 13.04
CA GLY A 71 -10.75 13.31 13.62
C GLY A 71 -9.58 12.34 13.76
N VAL A 72 -9.58 11.23 13.02
CA VAL A 72 -8.55 10.19 13.10
C VAL A 72 -7.77 10.12 11.78
N ASP A 73 -6.44 10.07 11.87
CA ASP A 73 -5.57 9.88 10.70
C ASP A 73 -5.81 8.51 10.03
N VAL A 74 -5.70 8.49 8.70
CA VAL A 74 -5.82 7.24 7.93
C VAL A 74 -4.55 6.97 7.15
N VAL A 75 -4.10 5.72 7.17
CA VAL A 75 -3.00 5.22 6.34
C VAL A 75 -3.59 4.31 5.25
N LEU A 76 -3.36 4.67 3.99
CA LEU A 76 -3.77 3.88 2.83
C LEU A 76 -2.61 3.02 2.33
N ASP A 77 -2.72 1.70 2.46
CA ASP A 77 -1.80 0.70 1.88
C ASP A 77 -2.46 0.09 0.64
N PHE A 78 -2.50 0.88 -0.46
CA PHE A 78 -3.20 0.52 -1.71
C PHE A 78 -2.27 0.02 -2.82
N GLY A 79 -0.97 -0.08 -2.56
CA GLY A 79 0.03 -0.35 -3.60
C GLY A 79 0.45 0.92 -4.34
N SER A 80 -0.47 1.62 -5.02
CA SER A 80 -0.24 2.93 -5.69
C SER A 80 0.98 2.93 -6.63
N TRP A 81 0.97 1.97 -7.57
CA TRP A 81 2.10 1.67 -8.45
C TRP A 81 2.34 2.72 -9.53
N THR A 82 1.27 3.27 -10.09
CA THR A 82 1.33 4.23 -11.18
C THR A 82 0.99 5.65 -10.70
N ALA A 83 1.46 6.66 -11.44
CA ALA A 83 1.09 8.05 -11.18
C ALA A 83 -0.44 8.23 -11.26
N ALA A 84 -1.08 7.60 -12.24
CA ALA A 84 -2.54 7.67 -12.40
C ALA A 84 -3.30 7.11 -11.18
N GLU A 85 -2.83 6.03 -10.57
CA GLU A 85 -3.44 5.47 -9.35
C GLU A 85 -3.29 6.45 -8.17
N ARG A 86 -2.12 7.07 -8.01
CA ARG A 86 -1.88 8.07 -6.98
C ARG A 86 -2.69 9.35 -7.17
N ASP A 87 -2.81 9.82 -8.41
CA ASP A 87 -3.61 11.00 -8.75
C ASP A 87 -5.10 10.75 -8.52
N ALA A 88 -5.59 9.54 -8.81
CA ALA A 88 -6.98 9.18 -8.54
C ALA A 88 -7.31 9.26 -7.02
N VAL A 89 -6.40 8.80 -6.16
CA VAL A 89 -6.56 8.93 -4.70
C VAL A 89 -6.56 10.40 -4.29
N ARG A 90 -5.61 11.20 -4.79
CA ARG A 90 -5.55 12.63 -4.48
C ARG A 90 -6.79 13.39 -4.94
N THR A 91 -7.26 13.10 -6.14
CA THR A 91 -8.47 13.74 -6.69
C THR A 91 -9.67 13.45 -5.82
N PHE A 92 -9.88 12.18 -5.44
CA PHE A 92 -10.97 11.79 -4.56
C PHE A 92 -10.98 12.60 -3.24
N PHE A 93 -9.85 12.69 -2.56
CA PHE A 93 -9.77 13.40 -1.27
C PHE A 93 -9.77 14.92 -1.42
N ALA A 94 -9.25 15.46 -2.54
CA ALA A 94 -9.34 16.89 -2.83
C ALA A 94 -10.80 17.38 -2.99
N GLU A 95 -11.65 16.57 -3.61
CA GLU A 95 -13.10 16.83 -3.71
C GLU A 95 -13.79 16.90 -2.34
N HIS A 96 -13.22 16.23 -1.33
CA HIS A 96 -13.70 16.24 0.07
C HIS A 96 -12.93 17.21 0.98
N ASN A 97 -12.03 18.03 0.43
CA ASN A 97 -11.16 18.98 1.16
C ASN A 97 -10.27 18.30 2.22
N ILE A 98 -9.85 17.05 1.97
CA ILE A 98 -8.98 16.27 2.86
C ILE A 98 -7.55 16.29 2.32
N PRO A 99 -6.55 16.68 3.13
CA PRO A 99 -5.15 16.65 2.71
C PRO A 99 -4.64 15.20 2.60
N VAL A 100 -3.97 14.90 1.48
CA VAL A 100 -3.27 13.62 1.27
C VAL A 100 -1.77 13.86 1.30
N ARG A 101 -1.07 13.12 2.15
CA ARG A 101 0.39 13.07 2.21
C ARG A 101 0.92 11.82 1.57
N LEU A 102 1.77 11.94 0.56
CA LEU A 102 2.45 10.80 -0.05
C LEU A 102 3.75 10.50 0.70
N TYR A 103 3.85 9.30 1.26
CA TYR A 103 5.09 8.76 1.81
C TYR A 103 5.66 7.73 0.86
N TYR A 104 6.82 8.03 0.29
CA TYR A 104 7.53 7.10 -0.58
C TYR A 104 8.53 6.28 0.22
N LEU A 105 8.30 4.96 0.25
CA LEU A 105 9.15 3.99 0.94
C LEU A 105 10.07 3.30 -0.06
N PHE A 106 11.33 3.21 0.29
CA PHE A 106 12.35 2.51 -0.49
C PHE A 106 13.34 1.79 0.44
N CYS A 107 14.09 0.86 -0.08
CA CYS A 107 15.20 0.22 0.60
C CYS A 107 16.23 -0.28 -0.41
N GLU A 108 17.40 -0.69 0.07
CA GLU A 108 18.39 -1.37 -0.75
C GLU A 108 17.84 -2.65 -1.37
N GLU A 109 18.26 -2.96 -2.59
CA GLU A 109 17.77 -4.11 -3.35
C GLU A 109 18.09 -5.45 -2.66
N SER A 110 19.23 -5.54 -1.98
CA SER A 110 19.61 -6.70 -1.16
C SER A 110 18.61 -6.96 -0.01
N ALA A 111 18.24 -5.91 0.72
CA ALA A 111 17.26 -5.99 1.80
C ALA A 111 15.87 -6.36 1.27
N ARG A 112 15.48 -5.78 0.13
CA ARG A 112 14.20 -6.08 -0.54
C ARG A 112 14.11 -7.54 -0.98
N SER A 113 15.15 -8.04 -1.61
CA SER A 113 15.23 -9.43 -2.10
C SER A 113 15.17 -10.43 -0.95
N GLU A 114 15.89 -10.19 0.13
CA GLU A 114 15.88 -11.06 1.30
C GLU A 114 14.50 -11.06 2.00
N ARG A 115 13.86 -9.90 2.16
CA ARG A 115 12.50 -9.80 2.72
C ARG A 115 11.48 -10.57 1.88
N LEU A 116 11.58 -10.48 0.55
CA LEU A 116 10.69 -11.20 -0.34
C LEU A 116 10.91 -12.70 -0.25
N ARG A 117 12.17 -13.15 -0.18
CA ARG A 117 12.52 -14.57 0.01
C ARG A 117 11.94 -15.12 1.31
N LEU A 118 12.14 -14.42 2.44
CA LEU A 118 11.63 -14.83 3.75
C LEU A 118 10.11 -14.85 3.78
N ARG A 119 9.46 -13.83 3.20
CA ARG A 119 8.01 -13.78 3.06
C ARG A 119 7.47 -14.98 2.28
N ASN A 120 8.05 -15.30 1.14
CA ASN A 120 7.61 -16.43 0.32
C ASN A 120 7.78 -17.77 1.05
N ILE A 121 8.86 -17.94 1.83
CA ILE A 121 9.06 -19.15 2.66
C ILE A 121 7.97 -19.23 3.73
N ALA A 122 7.72 -18.15 4.47
CA ALA A 122 6.69 -18.12 5.50
C ALA A 122 5.30 -18.43 4.94
N LEU A 123 4.96 -17.87 3.76
CA LEU A 123 3.68 -18.05 3.10
C LEU A 123 3.49 -19.46 2.55
N ARG A 124 4.54 -20.14 2.06
CA ARG A 124 4.46 -21.53 1.62
C ARG A 124 4.18 -22.51 2.77
N ASN A 125 4.54 -22.13 3.99
CA ASN A 125 4.33 -22.93 5.19
C ASN A 125 3.04 -22.59 5.94
N ALA A 126 2.29 -21.60 5.47
CA ALA A 126 1.05 -21.16 6.08
C ALA A 126 -0.17 -21.75 5.35
N ASP A 127 -1.09 -22.34 6.12
CA ASP A 127 -2.42 -22.68 5.62
C ASP A 127 -3.24 -21.39 5.51
N GLY A 128 -3.16 -20.72 4.36
CA GLY A 128 -3.86 -19.44 4.23
C GLY A 128 -3.92 -18.88 2.81
N ARG A 129 -4.75 -17.85 2.66
CA ARG A 129 -4.95 -17.07 1.44
C ARG A 129 -3.80 -16.09 1.30
N VAL A 130 -2.89 -16.32 0.34
CA VAL A 130 -1.67 -15.53 0.21
C VAL A 130 -1.25 -15.37 -1.23
N TYR A 131 -0.63 -14.22 -1.54
CA TYR A 131 0.02 -14.00 -2.81
C TYR A 131 1.52 -14.30 -2.69
N ILE A 132 1.94 -15.44 -3.27
CA ILE A 132 3.35 -15.76 -3.45
C ILE A 132 3.87 -14.96 -4.64
N ILE A 133 4.95 -14.23 -4.46
CA ILE A 133 5.57 -13.40 -5.49
C ILE A 133 6.81 -14.11 -6.02
N GLU A 134 6.63 -14.84 -7.11
CA GLU A 134 7.73 -15.43 -7.88
C GLU A 134 8.49 -14.34 -8.68
N GLU A 135 9.71 -14.64 -9.11
CA GLU A 135 10.60 -13.68 -9.76
C GLU A 135 9.99 -13.05 -11.03
N ASP A 136 9.26 -13.82 -11.84
CA ASP A 136 8.60 -13.29 -13.04
C ASP A 136 7.47 -12.32 -12.72
N LEU A 137 6.71 -12.59 -11.65
CA LEU A 137 5.69 -11.66 -11.17
C LEU A 137 6.35 -10.42 -10.58
N ARG A 138 7.43 -10.57 -9.82
CA ARG A 138 8.22 -9.46 -9.28
C ARG A 138 8.68 -8.52 -10.39
N ARG A 139 9.27 -9.05 -11.48
CA ARG A 139 9.72 -8.24 -12.62
C ARG A 139 8.59 -7.47 -13.27
N ARG A 140 7.43 -8.11 -13.45
CA ARG A 140 6.24 -7.45 -14.02
C ARG A 140 5.73 -6.34 -13.12
N LEU A 141 5.70 -6.54 -11.81
CA LEU A 141 5.29 -5.54 -10.85
C LEU A 141 6.29 -4.38 -10.79
N ASP A 142 7.59 -4.67 -10.78
CA ASP A 142 8.64 -3.63 -10.81
C ASP A 142 8.60 -2.81 -12.10
N ALA A 143 8.29 -3.43 -13.24
CA ALA A 143 8.13 -2.73 -14.52
C ALA A 143 6.89 -1.83 -14.56
N LYS A 144 5.85 -2.16 -13.81
CA LYS A 144 4.63 -1.34 -13.68
C LYS A 144 4.84 -0.14 -12.74
N PHE A 145 5.83 -0.19 -11.86
CA PHE A 145 6.03 0.85 -10.86
C PHE A 145 6.58 2.14 -11.46
N GLU A 146 5.85 3.23 -11.30
CA GLU A 146 6.26 4.59 -11.67
C GLU A 146 6.74 5.34 -10.43
N LEU A 147 8.03 5.70 -10.43
CA LEU A 147 8.64 6.44 -9.33
C LEU A 147 7.89 7.77 -9.09
N PRO A 148 7.45 8.04 -7.86
CA PRO A 148 6.87 9.35 -7.57
C PRO A 148 7.90 10.46 -7.72
N SER A 149 7.47 11.61 -8.26
CA SER A 149 8.33 12.78 -8.39
C SER A 149 8.60 13.44 -7.03
N GLU A 150 9.64 14.28 -6.96
CA GLU A 150 9.96 15.04 -5.76
C GLU A 150 8.79 15.94 -5.33
N ASN A 151 8.12 16.60 -6.31
CA ASN A 151 6.97 17.46 -6.04
C ASN A 151 5.74 16.69 -5.55
N GLU A 152 5.68 15.40 -5.83
CA GLU A 152 4.61 14.50 -5.45
C GLU A 152 4.82 13.91 -4.04
N THR A 153 6.06 13.87 -3.58
CA THR A 153 6.47 13.16 -2.36
C THR A 153 6.58 14.11 -1.17
N ASP A 154 5.74 13.90 -0.15
CA ASP A 154 5.82 14.66 1.09
C ASP A 154 6.89 14.11 2.05
N LYS A 155 7.17 12.81 2.00
CA LYS A 155 8.16 12.17 2.85
C LYS A 155 8.85 10.99 2.17
N LEU A 156 10.19 10.97 2.27
CA LEU A 156 11.03 9.83 1.87
C LEU A 156 11.34 8.97 3.10
N ILE A 157 11.12 7.66 2.99
CA ILE A 157 11.35 6.71 4.08
C ILE A 157 12.30 5.62 3.60
N ASP A 158 13.54 5.63 4.08
CA ASP A 158 14.46 4.52 3.90
C ASP A 158 14.15 3.43 4.94
N THR A 159 13.75 2.28 4.45
CA THR A 159 13.39 1.13 5.28
C THR A 159 14.46 0.05 5.30
N THR A 160 15.65 0.30 4.77
CA THR A 160 16.74 -0.70 4.66
C THR A 160 17.01 -1.42 5.97
N HIS A 161 17.04 -0.69 7.07
CA HIS A 161 17.26 -1.20 8.41
C HIS A 161 15.99 -1.37 9.26
N LEU A 162 14.81 -1.25 8.65
CA LEU A 162 13.57 -1.48 9.36
C LEU A 162 13.45 -2.97 9.70
N THR A 163 13.52 -3.28 10.98
CA THR A 163 13.30 -4.65 11.49
C THR A 163 11.80 -4.96 11.47
N VAL A 164 11.46 -6.08 10.88
CA VAL A 164 10.09 -6.62 10.80
C VAL A 164 9.72 -7.31 12.11
#